data_78b3e85c39277625edd74bb895f2574e
#
_entry.id   78b3e85c39277625edd74bb895f2574e
#
_cell.length_a   1.000
_cell.length_b   1.000
_cell.length_c   1.000
_cell.angle_alpha   90.00
_cell.angle_beta   90.00
_cell.angle_gamma   90.00
#
_symmetry.space_group_name_H-M   'P 1'
#
loop_
_entity.id
_entity.type
_entity.pdbx_description
1 polymer ?
#
loop_
_entity_poly.entity_id
_entity_poly.type
_entity_poly.pdbx_seq_one_letter_code
_entity_poly.pdbx_strand_id
1 'polypeptide(L)'
;MEIKNKLIEILRRIRPMDKIDHIALRVDNIAESVAYYLSEFKCMIIYQDDTWAFLQFDNIKMALVIEDEHPYHIAFETDDKGVLDGTLHRDGSISKYIKDPSGNTIELIKYPIETKHFADGFHEGRWEDDMDDIIG
;
A
#
# COMPACT_ATOMS: atom_id res chain seq x y z
N MET A 1 -14.98 -29.50 -2.10
CA MET A 1 -15.46 -28.10 -2.15
C MET A 1 -15.98 -27.62 -0.81
N GLU A 2 -16.95 -28.32 -0.23
CA GLU A 2 -17.50 -27.92 1.07
C GLU A 2 -16.48 -27.93 2.20
N ILE A 3 -15.65 -28.97 2.26
CA ILE A 3 -14.63 -29.08 3.30
C ILE A 3 -13.62 -27.95 3.19
N LYS A 4 -13.23 -27.64 1.98
CA LYS A 4 -12.29 -26.55 1.73
C LYS A 4 -12.87 -25.20 2.14
N ASN A 5 -14.15 -24.96 1.86
CA ASN A 5 -14.80 -23.71 2.22
C ASN A 5 -14.97 -23.57 3.73
N LYS A 6 -15.29 -24.68 4.41
CA LYS A 6 -15.38 -24.67 5.87
C LYS A 6 -14.03 -24.42 6.52
N LEU A 7 -12.99 -25.01 5.97
CA LEU A 7 -11.65 -24.80 6.49
C LEU A 7 -11.23 -23.34 6.35
N ILE A 8 -11.52 -22.74 5.19
CA ILE A 8 -11.23 -21.31 4.97
C ILE A 8 -11.97 -20.45 5.98
N GLU A 9 -13.24 -20.74 6.27
CA GLU A 9 -14.00 -20.00 7.27
C GLU A 9 -13.41 -20.13 8.67
N ILE A 10 -12.99 -21.33 9.05
CA ILE A 10 -12.36 -21.54 10.35
C ILE A 10 -11.07 -20.74 10.46
N LEU A 11 -10.24 -20.82 9.44
CA LEU A 11 -8.96 -20.08 9.42
C LEU A 11 -9.18 -18.55 9.45
N ARG A 12 -10.24 -18.09 8.80
CA ARG A 12 -10.59 -16.69 8.79
C ARG A 12 -10.93 -16.17 10.19
N ARG A 13 -11.52 -17.00 11.03
CA ARG A 13 -11.85 -16.64 12.41
C ARG A 13 -10.62 -16.62 13.31
N ILE A 14 -9.70 -17.53 13.06
CA ILE A 14 -8.51 -17.69 13.90
C ILE A 14 -7.40 -16.73 13.47
N ARG A 15 -7.24 -16.54 12.16
CA ARG A 15 -6.20 -15.71 11.57
C ARG A 15 -6.84 -14.75 10.58
N PRO A 16 -6.88 -13.46 10.92
CA PRO A 16 -7.39 -12.48 9.96
C PRO A 16 -6.62 -12.57 8.64
N MET A 17 -7.31 -12.31 7.55
CA MET A 17 -6.67 -12.30 6.25
C MET A 17 -5.76 -11.09 6.10
N ASP A 18 -4.67 -11.26 5.38
CA ASP A 18 -3.83 -10.13 5.01
C ASP A 18 -4.63 -9.19 4.10
N LYS A 19 -4.25 -7.93 4.10
CA LYS A 19 -4.92 -6.91 3.30
C LYS A 19 -4.02 -6.46 2.18
N ILE A 20 -4.61 -6.14 1.03
CA ILE A 20 -3.88 -5.43 -0.01
C ILE A 20 -3.98 -3.95 0.35
N ASP A 21 -2.84 -3.35 0.68
CA ASP A 21 -2.79 -1.95 1.11
C ASP A 21 -2.85 -1.01 -0.08
N HIS A 22 -2.05 -1.26 -1.10
CA HIS A 22 -2.05 -0.43 -2.29
C HIS A 22 -1.47 -1.17 -3.48
N ILE A 23 -1.73 -0.61 -4.65
CA ILE A 23 -1.08 -1.03 -5.89
C ILE A 23 -0.26 0.15 -6.42
N ALA A 24 0.86 -0.12 -7.05
CA ALA A 24 1.71 0.92 -7.62
C ALA A 24 1.80 0.75 -9.13
N LEU A 25 1.44 1.80 -9.84
CA LEU A 25 1.49 1.84 -11.29
C LEU A 25 2.53 2.84 -11.75
N ARG A 26 3.28 2.49 -12.79
CA ARG A 26 4.21 3.42 -13.41
C ARG A 26 3.46 4.32 -14.37
N VAL A 27 3.78 5.60 -14.33
CA VAL A 27 3.19 6.59 -15.22
C VAL A 27 4.28 7.48 -15.77
N ASP A 28 4.00 8.12 -16.88
CA ASP A 28 4.96 9.02 -17.52
C ASP A 28 4.97 10.40 -16.89
N ASN A 29 3.82 10.85 -16.41
CA ASN A 29 3.65 12.18 -15.85
C ASN A 29 2.66 12.13 -14.71
N ILE A 30 3.10 12.52 -13.52
CA ILE A 30 2.26 12.40 -12.32
C ILE A 30 1.03 13.31 -12.41
N ALA A 31 1.22 14.59 -12.70
CA ALA A 31 0.11 15.54 -12.71
C ALA A 31 -0.97 15.14 -13.73
N GLU A 32 -0.54 14.71 -14.89
CA GLU A 32 -1.46 14.28 -15.95
C GLU A 32 -2.23 13.03 -15.53
N SER A 33 -1.55 12.08 -14.93
CA SER A 33 -2.18 10.85 -14.49
C SER A 33 -3.13 11.07 -13.33
N VAL A 34 -2.77 11.92 -12.37
CA VAL A 34 -3.66 12.28 -11.27
C VAL A 34 -4.93 12.92 -11.81
N ALA A 35 -4.77 13.88 -12.74
CA ALA A 35 -5.94 14.54 -13.34
C ALA A 35 -6.86 13.53 -14.03
N TYR A 36 -6.28 12.55 -14.71
CA TYR A 36 -7.06 11.50 -15.36
C TYR A 36 -7.89 10.71 -14.35
N TYR A 37 -7.22 10.22 -13.28
CA TYR A 37 -7.93 9.39 -12.29
C TYR A 37 -9.01 10.18 -11.54
N LEU A 38 -8.75 11.46 -11.26
CA LEU A 38 -9.75 12.29 -10.60
C LEU A 38 -10.96 12.57 -11.50
N SER A 39 -10.76 12.65 -12.81
CA SER A 39 -11.86 12.90 -13.73
C SER A 39 -12.67 11.65 -14.02
N GLU A 40 -12.03 10.48 -14.03
CA GLU A 40 -12.69 9.23 -14.42
C GLU A 40 -13.29 8.47 -13.24
N PHE A 41 -12.74 8.66 -12.05
CA PHE A 41 -13.13 7.89 -10.87
C PHE A 41 -13.31 8.80 -9.67
N LYS A 42 -14.09 8.35 -8.70
CA LYS A 42 -14.24 9.06 -7.43
C LYS A 42 -13.14 8.59 -6.49
N CYS A 43 -12.16 9.43 -6.30
CA CYS A 43 -11.04 9.15 -5.41
C CYS A 43 -10.49 10.46 -4.87
N MET A 44 -9.58 10.38 -3.90
CA MET A 44 -9.00 11.55 -3.27
C MET A 44 -7.49 11.48 -3.34
N ILE A 45 -6.85 12.64 -3.46
CA ILE A 45 -5.39 12.72 -3.40
C ILE A 45 -4.99 12.69 -1.93
N ILE A 46 -4.13 11.72 -1.57
CA ILE A 46 -3.49 11.70 -0.25
C ILE A 46 -2.19 12.49 -0.30
N TYR A 47 -1.44 12.33 -1.38
CA TYR A 47 -0.15 12.98 -1.57
C TYR A 47 0.16 13.10 -3.06
N GLN A 48 0.90 14.14 -3.43
CA GLN A 48 1.34 14.32 -4.82
C GLN A 48 2.58 15.21 -4.89
N ASP A 49 3.58 14.74 -5.63
CA ASP A 49 4.69 15.58 -6.07
C ASP A 49 5.04 15.18 -7.51
N ASP A 50 6.22 15.60 -7.99
CA ASP A 50 6.57 15.37 -9.39
C ASP A 50 6.99 13.93 -9.69
N THR A 51 7.31 13.15 -8.67
CA THR A 51 7.83 11.78 -8.86
C THR A 51 6.85 10.70 -8.42
N TRP A 52 5.88 11.03 -7.59
CA TRP A 52 4.86 10.07 -7.21
C TRP A 52 3.62 10.74 -6.64
N ALA A 53 2.54 9.98 -6.59
CA ALA A 53 1.30 10.42 -5.98
C ALA A 53 0.62 9.23 -5.32
N PHE A 54 -0.23 9.51 -4.33
CA PHE A 54 -0.98 8.48 -3.63
C PHE A 54 -2.44 8.88 -3.66
N LEU A 55 -3.28 7.98 -4.18
CA LEU A 55 -4.72 8.21 -4.31
C LEU A 55 -5.48 7.24 -3.43
N GLN A 56 -6.51 7.73 -2.75
CA GLN A 56 -7.39 6.91 -1.94
C GLN A 56 -8.64 6.57 -2.70
N PHE A 57 -8.90 5.28 -2.85
CA PHE A 57 -10.16 4.75 -3.33
C PHE A 57 -10.94 4.19 -2.14
N ASP A 58 -12.16 3.76 -2.36
CA ASP A 58 -12.99 3.24 -1.28
C ASP A 58 -12.37 2.05 -0.56
N ASN A 59 -11.77 1.15 -1.31
CA ASN A 59 -11.29 -0.11 -0.77
C ASN A 59 -9.76 -0.28 -0.81
N ILE A 60 -9.04 0.60 -1.48
CA ILE A 60 -7.59 0.42 -1.66
C ILE A 60 -6.95 1.76 -2.05
N LYS A 61 -5.66 1.88 -1.81
CA LYS A 61 -4.90 3.03 -2.30
C LYS A 61 -4.17 2.66 -3.58
N MET A 62 -3.89 3.66 -4.38
CA MET A 62 -3.14 3.50 -5.62
C MET A 62 -1.98 4.49 -5.62
N ALA A 63 -0.76 3.97 -5.77
CA ALA A 63 0.42 4.80 -5.93
C ALA A 63 0.71 4.96 -7.42
N LEU A 64 0.97 6.18 -7.84
CA LEU A 64 1.42 6.48 -9.20
C LEU A 64 2.87 6.90 -9.08
N VAL A 65 3.76 6.22 -9.81
CA VAL A 65 5.20 6.45 -9.69
C VAL A 65 5.82 6.57 -11.09
N ILE A 66 6.86 7.39 -11.20
CA ILE A 66 7.58 7.46 -12.46
C ILE A 66 8.53 6.26 -12.56
N GLU A 67 8.90 5.90 -13.78
CA GLU A 67 9.60 4.66 -14.07
C GLU A 67 10.90 4.48 -13.28
N ASP A 68 11.66 5.54 -13.11
CA ASP A 68 12.98 5.44 -12.48
C ASP A 68 12.95 5.35 -10.95
N GLU A 69 11.79 5.54 -10.34
CA GLU A 69 11.71 5.58 -8.88
C GLU A 69 11.37 4.23 -8.28
N HIS A 70 10.32 3.59 -8.77
CA HIS A 70 9.81 2.35 -8.19
C HIS A 70 9.29 1.40 -9.26
N PRO A 71 9.33 0.10 -9.00
CA PRO A 71 8.71 -0.86 -9.90
C PRO A 71 7.20 -0.91 -9.69
N TYR A 72 6.50 -1.53 -10.64
CA TYR A 72 5.14 -1.97 -10.38
C TYR A 72 5.15 -2.90 -9.18
N HIS A 73 4.20 -2.75 -8.28
CA HIS A 73 4.08 -3.70 -7.18
C HIS A 73 2.69 -3.65 -6.56
N ILE A 74 2.39 -4.72 -5.82
CA ILE A 74 1.21 -4.77 -4.96
C ILE A 74 1.75 -4.85 -3.54
N ALA A 75 1.23 -4.02 -2.65
CA ALA A 75 1.66 -3.99 -1.26
C ALA A 75 0.64 -4.71 -0.40
N PHE A 76 1.13 -5.63 0.41
CA PHE A 76 0.32 -6.38 1.36
C PHE A 76 0.63 -5.92 2.77
N GLU A 77 -0.40 -5.57 3.53
CA GLU A 77 -0.25 -5.28 4.95
C GLU A 77 -0.32 -6.61 5.68
N THR A 78 0.75 -6.95 6.38
CA THR A 78 0.84 -8.25 7.04
C THR A 78 1.64 -8.13 8.32
N ASP A 79 1.32 -8.99 9.29
CA ASP A 79 2.07 -9.10 10.54
C ASP A 79 3.10 -10.21 10.48
N ASP A 80 3.03 -11.06 9.46
CA ASP A 80 3.85 -12.25 9.31
C ASP A 80 4.91 -12.07 8.24
N LYS A 81 5.48 -13.19 7.79
CA LYS A 81 6.34 -13.28 6.60
C LYS A 81 7.66 -12.55 6.70
N GLY A 82 8.14 -12.35 7.95
CA GLY A 82 9.46 -11.78 8.14
C GLY A 82 9.59 -10.31 7.80
N VAL A 83 8.47 -9.59 7.74
CA VAL A 83 8.52 -8.16 7.41
C VAL A 83 9.32 -7.36 8.42
N LEU A 84 9.49 -7.90 9.63
CA LEU A 84 10.23 -7.20 10.69
C LEU A 84 11.71 -6.98 10.37
N ASP A 85 12.27 -7.70 9.41
CA ASP A 85 13.65 -7.46 8.99
C ASP A 85 13.74 -6.51 7.79
N GLY A 86 12.65 -5.85 7.44
CA GLY A 86 12.63 -4.86 6.37
C GLY A 86 13.14 -3.50 6.83
N THR A 87 12.86 -2.48 6.02
CA THR A 87 13.27 -1.11 6.30
C THR A 87 12.27 -0.43 7.22
N LEU A 88 12.78 0.11 8.33
CA LEU A 88 11.96 0.88 9.27
C LEU A 88 11.85 2.32 8.76
N HIS A 89 10.63 2.84 8.68
CA HIS A 89 10.34 4.17 8.20
C HIS A 89 10.03 5.13 9.36
N ARG A 90 10.01 6.43 9.07
CA ARG A 90 9.80 7.45 10.11
C ARG A 90 8.47 7.31 10.84
N ASP A 91 7.45 6.86 10.14
CA ASP A 91 6.13 6.69 10.75
C ASP A 91 6.04 5.43 11.60
N GLY A 92 7.12 4.67 11.70
CA GLY A 92 7.15 3.41 12.43
C GLY A 92 6.75 2.20 11.60
N SER A 93 6.32 2.40 10.36
CA SER A 93 6.03 1.28 9.49
C SER A 93 7.33 0.59 9.06
N ILE A 94 7.22 -0.69 8.71
CA ILE A 94 8.33 -1.49 8.22
C ILE A 94 7.89 -2.10 6.91
N SER A 95 8.73 -2.03 5.89
CA SER A 95 8.41 -2.66 4.61
C SER A 95 9.62 -3.28 3.95
N LYS A 96 9.38 -4.22 3.06
CA LYS A 96 10.42 -4.77 2.21
C LYS A 96 9.81 -5.30 0.93
N TYR A 97 10.64 -5.37 -0.12
CA TYR A 97 10.23 -5.95 -1.39
C TYR A 97 10.68 -7.40 -1.47
N ILE A 98 9.80 -8.23 -1.99
CA ILE A 98 10.10 -9.62 -2.31
C ILE A 98 9.60 -9.92 -3.71
N LYS A 99 9.92 -11.10 -4.23
CA LYS A 99 9.45 -11.54 -5.54
C LYS A 99 8.55 -12.76 -5.37
N ASP A 100 7.51 -12.81 -6.17
CA ASP A 100 6.72 -14.03 -6.26
C ASP A 100 7.42 -15.02 -7.19
N PRO A 101 6.90 -16.24 -7.36
CA PRO A 101 7.57 -17.24 -8.21
C PRO A 101 7.74 -16.84 -9.66
N SER A 102 6.95 -15.91 -10.16
CA SER A 102 7.05 -15.42 -11.55
C SER A 102 7.83 -14.14 -11.68
N GLY A 103 8.41 -13.66 -10.57
CA GLY A 103 9.24 -12.46 -10.60
C GLY A 103 8.48 -11.16 -10.39
N ASN A 104 7.21 -11.21 -10.02
CA ASN A 104 6.47 -10.00 -9.74
C ASN A 104 6.93 -9.39 -8.42
N THR A 105 7.09 -8.08 -8.40
CA THR A 105 7.50 -7.39 -7.18
C THR A 105 6.33 -7.24 -6.24
N ILE A 106 6.54 -7.61 -4.99
CA ILE A 106 5.56 -7.50 -3.93
C ILE A 106 6.17 -6.72 -2.78
N GLU A 107 5.44 -5.76 -2.24
CA GLU A 107 5.85 -5.07 -1.03
C GLU A 107 5.10 -5.66 0.15
N LEU A 108 5.84 -6.01 1.21
CA LEU A 108 5.24 -6.37 2.49
C LEU A 108 5.37 -5.17 3.40
N ILE A 109 4.26 -4.76 4.02
CA ILE A 109 4.27 -3.58 4.88
C ILE A 109 3.54 -3.89 6.17
N LYS A 110 4.07 -3.38 7.27
CA LYS A 110 3.46 -3.49 8.59
C LYS A 110 3.42 -2.09 9.21
N TYR A 111 2.23 -1.66 9.57
CA TYR A 111 2.05 -0.36 10.22
C TYR A 111 2.06 -0.52 11.73
N PRO A 112 2.57 0.47 12.47
CA PRO A 112 2.42 0.45 13.92
C PRO A 112 0.96 0.70 14.28
N ILE A 113 0.56 0.27 15.47
CA ILE A 113 -0.81 0.40 15.94
C ILE A 113 -1.27 1.85 15.95
N GLU A 114 -0.41 2.75 16.37
CA GLU A 114 -0.70 4.19 16.42
C GLU A 114 -1.01 4.75 15.04
N THR A 115 -0.25 4.32 14.04
CA THR A 115 -0.47 4.78 12.67
C THR A 115 -1.82 4.32 12.14
N LYS A 116 -2.25 3.12 12.49
CA LYS A 116 -3.56 2.62 12.08
C LYS A 116 -4.69 3.48 12.66
N HIS A 117 -4.57 3.86 13.90
CA HIS A 117 -5.55 4.74 14.53
C HIS A 117 -5.62 6.09 13.85
N PHE A 118 -4.47 6.65 13.54
CA PHE A 118 -4.40 7.95 12.88
C PHE A 118 -4.90 7.88 11.45
N ALA A 119 -4.67 6.78 10.77
CA ALA A 119 -5.18 6.61 9.41
C ALA A 119 -6.71 6.69 9.40
N ASP A 120 -7.35 6.10 10.40
CA ASP A 120 -8.80 6.17 10.51
C ASP A 120 -9.28 7.57 10.86
N GLY A 121 -8.50 8.28 11.66
CA GLY A 121 -8.86 9.61 12.12
C GLY A 121 -8.45 10.74 11.20
N PHE A 122 -7.65 10.46 10.20
CA PHE A 122 -7.19 11.42 9.24
C PHE A 122 -6.52 12.66 9.83
N HIS A 123 -5.21 12.65 9.90
CA HIS A 123 -4.42 13.77 10.42
C HIS A 123 -3.68 14.46 9.28
N GLU A 124 -4.07 15.71 9.00
CA GLU A 124 -3.44 16.49 7.96
C GLU A 124 -1.98 16.79 8.25
N GLY A 125 -1.19 16.85 7.20
CA GLY A 125 0.22 17.18 7.31
C GLY A 125 1.10 16.03 7.76
N ARG A 126 0.53 15.05 8.40
CA ARG A 126 1.28 13.91 8.86
C ARG A 126 1.58 12.92 7.74
N TRP A 127 0.65 12.82 6.82
CA TRP A 127 0.79 11.92 5.69
C TRP A 127 1.94 12.31 4.77
N GLU A 128 2.16 13.60 4.60
CA GLU A 128 3.22 14.08 3.72
C GLU A 128 4.60 13.65 4.18
N ASP A 129 4.84 13.69 5.49
CA ASP A 129 6.13 13.29 6.05
C ASP A 129 6.34 11.79 6.02
N ASP A 130 5.27 11.03 6.19
CA ASP A 130 5.37 9.57 6.30
C ASP A 130 5.37 8.87 4.95
N MET A 131 4.73 9.46 3.95
CA MET A 131 4.56 8.82 2.66
C MET A 131 5.87 8.58 1.90
N ASP A 132 6.81 9.51 2.01
CA ASP A 132 8.10 9.36 1.36
C ASP A 132 8.83 8.10 1.85
N ASP A 133 8.67 7.79 3.13
CA ASP A 133 9.30 6.60 3.70
C ASP A 133 8.55 5.33 3.35
N ILE A 134 7.24 5.39 3.24
CA ILE A 134 6.43 4.22 2.94
C ILE A 134 6.67 3.71 1.53
N ILE A 135 6.78 4.62 0.58
CA ILE A 135 7.02 4.26 -0.82
C ILE A 135 8.51 4.09 -1.11
N GLY A 136 9.32 4.91 -0.46
CA GLY A 136 10.77 4.86 -0.63
C GLY A 136 11.34 3.57 -0.11
#